data_1bd2ec41dd19bd5eb2b1ee889221ecae
#
_entry.id   1bd2ec41dd19bd5eb2b1ee889221ecae
#
_cell.length_a   1.000
_cell.length_b   1.000
_cell.length_c   1.000
_cell.angle_alpha   90.00
_cell.angle_beta   90.00
_cell.angle_gamma   90.00
#
_symmetry.space_group_name_H-M   'P 1'
#
loop_
_entity.id
_entity.type
_entity.pdbx_description
1 polymer ?
#
loop_
_entity_poly.entity_id
_entity_poly.type
_entity_poly.pdbx_seq_one_letter_code
_entity_poly.pdbx_strand_id
1 'polypeptide(L)'
;MAVLVSIVSRPHNEERRSSSSEYIGGFKALKPAIGHYPQFLEMLVSRLSSADHALCANALQLINALMRDAITVDNEAEWPKFIKRIQDLGVIKAVYMLMQSSALQDLAHPLLEFQQLTKILLSRWRDVHVDVAKPEHRRTIKAIHLSSNPPEKELMQPFKEKSQKPKHDPNKWRRLGFTAENPEPDFEDMGFLGMMDLSDYVRKHQDEFQNILSEQEMLPKERRCPLAKASLIVTAILFEHFEVDKLEQHEARAYLILESRTNHEQVFRPLLLHWSRLHVAGLHAFLRLWKETGAEVDDFHKIMELVRILVESVVGGAERTRNLESIEQELATYECKRLRELQMELLDLAYEDLWGQHLRGTRDELQSEALQFMREQRIRCLLQGAWFPHAHTTTHDHEVGGPVQEQDLEEQTIQGYRFIQLSEDRKNLYWADFEEMWDEQPQLNTLQSTVPLALVSSVSSNITAHQERKSSTDTERYTATKITIHGFEPRTRLNSSRGKGHRKTESKASSRANQREIVLLTFQPQNHVVASEWLDGLLMLLDQQPITAETNKIVKMIGDMGLKVRLLNVRGNDEDGIIDGIDGIEAPQVPSREGLDEDYFYEI
;
A
#
# COMPACT_ATOMS: atom_id res chain seq x y z
N MET A 1 -11.88 -34.83 -30.89
CA MET A 1 -11.92 -33.98 -29.68
C MET A 1 -13.18 -33.15 -29.64
N ALA A 2 -13.47 -32.24 -30.58
CA ALA A 2 -14.65 -31.38 -30.57
C ALA A 2 -15.98 -32.19 -30.43
N VAL A 3 -16.11 -33.36 -31.09
CA VAL A 3 -17.28 -34.24 -30.96
C VAL A 3 -17.40 -34.78 -29.52
N LEU A 4 -16.29 -35.15 -28.89
CA LEU A 4 -16.29 -35.62 -27.49
C LEU A 4 -16.68 -34.51 -26.53
N VAL A 5 -16.18 -33.26 -26.76
CA VAL A 5 -16.60 -32.07 -26.01
C VAL A 5 -18.13 -31.88 -26.13
N SER A 6 -18.67 -31.96 -27.35
CA SER A 6 -20.12 -31.83 -27.58
C SER A 6 -20.96 -32.90 -26.89
N ILE A 7 -20.44 -34.13 -26.79
CA ILE A 7 -21.12 -35.21 -26.09
C ILE A 7 -21.13 -34.98 -24.57
N VAL A 8 -19.99 -34.54 -24.01
CA VAL A 8 -19.84 -34.35 -22.56
C VAL A 8 -20.58 -33.09 -22.10
N SER A 9 -20.59 -32.01 -22.92
CA SER A 9 -21.16 -30.72 -22.55
C SER A 9 -22.68 -30.61 -22.75
N ARG A 10 -23.37 -31.66 -23.21
CA ARG A 10 -24.83 -31.66 -23.34
C ARG A 10 -25.48 -31.60 -21.96
N PRO A 11 -26.32 -30.56 -21.67
CA PRO A 11 -27.00 -30.48 -20.39
C PRO A 11 -27.96 -31.66 -20.21
N HIS A 12 -28.04 -32.15 -18.99
CA HIS A 12 -29.09 -33.10 -18.59
C HIS A 12 -30.43 -32.37 -18.64
N ASN A 13 -31.19 -32.50 -19.74
CA ASN A 13 -32.56 -32.03 -19.78
C ASN A 13 -33.43 -32.96 -18.91
N GLU A 14 -33.69 -32.54 -17.68
CA GLU A 14 -34.62 -33.18 -16.76
C GLU A 14 -36.09 -33.18 -17.28
N GLU A 15 -36.41 -32.36 -18.28
CA GLU A 15 -37.78 -32.13 -18.76
C GLU A 15 -38.32 -33.18 -19.73
N ARG A 16 -37.55 -34.21 -20.13
CA ARG A 16 -38.05 -35.30 -20.94
C ARG A 16 -38.13 -36.62 -20.17
N ARG A 17 -38.87 -36.63 -19.06
CA ARG A 17 -39.32 -37.84 -18.40
C ARG A 17 -40.57 -38.37 -19.09
N SER A 18 -40.42 -38.95 -20.26
CA SER A 18 -41.43 -39.88 -20.79
C SER A 18 -40.80 -40.81 -21.81
N SER A 19 -40.53 -41.99 -21.33
CA SER A 19 -40.18 -43.28 -21.93
C SER A 19 -38.83 -43.84 -21.52
N SER A 20 -38.87 -45.07 -21.09
CA SER A 20 -37.96 -46.05 -20.54
C SER A 20 -36.59 -46.24 -21.22
N SER A 21 -35.83 -45.20 -21.43
CA SER A 21 -34.41 -45.32 -21.80
C SER A 21 -33.64 -44.31 -20.98
N GLU A 22 -32.90 -44.78 -20.01
CA GLU A 22 -31.95 -43.96 -19.21
C GLU A 22 -30.94 -43.35 -20.17
N TYR A 23 -31.14 -42.05 -20.52
CA TYR A 23 -30.19 -41.32 -21.34
C TYR A 23 -28.94 -41.05 -20.52
N ILE A 24 -27.90 -41.85 -20.78
CA ILE A 24 -26.58 -41.70 -20.15
C ILE A 24 -25.86 -40.59 -20.90
N GLY A 25 -25.86 -39.38 -20.34
CA GLY A 25 -25.13 -38.21 -20.88
C GLY A 25 -23.83 -37.91 -20.10
N GLY A 26 -23.08 -36.98 -20.60
CA GLY A 26 -21.89 -36.48 -19.93
C GLY A 26 -20.75 -37.48 -19.78
N PHE A 27 -20.01 -37.39 -18.69
CA PHE A 27 -18.88 -38.27 -18.39
C PHE A 27 -19.29 -39.73 -18.25
N LYS A 28 -20.50 -40.01 -17.75
CA LYS A 28 -21.04 -41.37 -17.63
C LYS A 28 -21.08 -42.10 -18.98
N ALA A 29 -21.32 -41.37 -20.07
CA ALA A 29 -21.33 -41.95 -21.42
C ALA A 29 -19.91 -42.35 -21.89
N LEU A 30 -18.88 -41.67 -21.47
CA LEU A 30 -17.49 -41.93 -21.83
C LEU A 30 -16.81 -42.91 -20.87
N LYS A 31 -17.28 -43.04 -19.63
CA LYS A 31 -16.66 -43.86 -18.58
C LYS A 31 -16.38 -45.32 -19.03
N PRO A 32 -17.27 -46.05 -19.71
CA PRO A 32 -17.00 -47.37 -20.21
C PRO A 32 -15.88 -47.40 -21.26
N ALA A 33 -15.87 -46.41 -22.18
CA ALA A 33 -14.87 -46.33 -23.24
C ALA A 33 -13.49 -45.96 -22.65
N ILE A 34 -13.43 -45.10 -21.66
CA ILE A 34 -12.19 -44.73 -20.94
C ILE A 34 -11.64 -45.95 -20.18
N GLY A 35 -12.52 -46.82 -19.67
CA GLY A 35 -12.11 -48.05 -19.04
C GLY A 35 -11.35 -49.00 -19.96
N HIS A 36 -11.68 -49.00 -21.27
CA HIS A 36 -10.95 -49.75 -22.29
C HIS A 36 -9.63 -49.10 -22.73
N TYR A 37 -9.47 -47.79 -22.50
CA TYR A 37 -8.29 -47.01 -22.87
C TYR A 37 -7.72 -46.30 -21.64
N PRO A 38 -7.05 -47.01 -20.74
CA PRO A 38 -6.57 -46.42 -19.46
C PRO A 38 -5.60 -45.24 -19.65
N GLN A 39 -4.92 -45.16 -20.82
CA GLN A 39 -4.00 -44.08 -21.17
C GLN A 39 -4.71 -42.83 -21.76
N PHE A 40 -6.06 -42.86 -21.87
CA PHE A 40 -6.80 -41.76 -22.49
C PHE A 40 -6.53 -40.39 -21.82
N LEU A 41 -6.57 -40.34 -20.49
CA LEU A 41 -6.31 -39.10 -19.74
C LEU A 41 -4.86 -38.64 -19.89
N GLU A 42 -3.89 -39.55 -19.90
CA GLU A 42 -2.47 -39.23 -20.13
C GLU A 42 -2.24 -38.63 -21.52
N MET A 43 -2.85 -39.27 -22.55
CA MET A 43 -2.80 -38.76 -23.92
C MET A 43 -3.49 -37.39 -24.02
N LEU A 44 -4.59 -37.19 -23.31
CA LEU A 44 -5.30 -35.92 -23.31
C LEU A 44 -4.44 -34.79 -22.71
N VAL A 45 -3.81 -35.05 -21.57
CA VAL A 45 -2.90 -34.09 -20.90
C VAL A 45 -1.67 -33.81 -21.75
N SER A 46 -1.09 -34.83 -22.41
CA SER A 46 0.07 -34.61 -23.29
C SER A 46 -0.23 -33.68 -24.47
N ARG A 47 -1.50 -33.57 -24.91
CA ARG A 47 -1.92 -32.64 -25.98
C ARG A 47 -1.92 -31.17 -25.54
N LEU A 48 -1.94 -30.89 -24.25
CA LEU A 48 -1.80 -29.50 -23.74
C LEU A 48 -0.42 -28.90 -24.03
N SER A 49 0.59 -29.73 -24.26
CA SER A 49 1.94 -29.31 -24.65
C SER A 49 2.18 -29.30 -26.16
N SER A 50 1.12 -29.45 -26.97
CA SER A 50 1.22 -29.43 -28.42
C SER A 50 1.50 -28.04 -28.97
N ALA A 51 2.28 -27.95 -30.04
CA ALA A 51 2.48 -26.71 -30.80
C ALA A 51 1.22 -26.29 -31.59
N ASP A 52 0.27 -27.20 -31.82
CA ASP A 52 -1.01 -26.90 -32.45
C ASP A 52 -2.00 -26.36 -31.40
N HIS A 53 -2.23 -25.04 -31.46
CA HIS A 53 -3.11 -24.35 -30.54
C HIS A 53 -4.58 -24.82 -30.61
N ALA A 54 -5.05 -25.22 -31.81
CA ALA A 54 -6.40 -25.75 -31.96
C ALA A 54 -6.56 -27.12 -31.28
N LEU A 55 -5.52 -27.97 -31.37
CA LEU A 55 -5.51 -29.24 -30.67
C LEU A 55 -5.43 -29.05 -29.15
N CYS A 56 -4.61 -28.10 -28.73
CA CYS A 56 -4.49 -27.74 -27.31
C CYS A 56 -5.82 -27.20 -26.76
N ALA A 57 -6.49 -26.27 -27.46
CA ALA A 57 -7.79 -25.73 -27.08
C ALA A 57 -8.85 -26.83 -26.92
N ASN A 58 -8.96 -27.73 -27.90
CA ASN A 58 -9.91 -28.85 -27.86
C ASN A 58 -9.60 -29.81 -26.72
N ALA A 59 -8.31 -30.04 -26.40
CA ALA A 59 -7.91 -30.88 -25.27
C ALA A 59 -8.33 -30.27 -23.95
N LEU A 60 -8.06 -28.98 -23.78
CA LEU A 60 -8.43 -28.24 -22.57
C LEU A 60 -9.95 -28.13 -22.40
N GLN A 61 -10.69 -27.86 -23.46
CA GLN A 61 -12.16 -27.86 -23.43
C GLN A 61 -12.74 -29.23 -23.02
N LEU A 62 -12.13 -30.32 -23.47
CA LEU A 62 -12.57 -31.66 -23.05
C LEU A 62 -12.26 -31.89 -21.56
N ILE A 63 -11.10 -31.47 -21.07
CA ILE A 63 -10.76 -31.54 -19.64
C ILE A 63 -11.77 -30.69 -18.83
N ASN A 64 -12.08 -29.48 -19.26
CA ASN A 64 -13.06 -28.62 -18.61
C ASN A 64 -14.44 -29.26 -18.56
N ALA A 65 -14.89 -29.84 -19.67
CA ALA A 65 -16.17 -30.54 -19.75
C ALA A 65 -16.23 -31.74 -18.78
N LEU A 66 -15.14 -32.53 -18.70
CA LEU A 66 -15.03 -33.66 -17.76
C LEU A 66 -15.00 -33.18 -16.30
N MET A 67 -14.30 -32.08 -16.01
CA MET A 67 -14.29 -31.48 -14.68
C MET A 67 -15.67 -30.95 -14.29
N ARG A 68 -16.33 -30.23 -15.19
CA ARG A 68 -17.69 -29.70 -14.97
C ARG A 68 -18.67 -30.82 -14.66
N ASP A 69 -18.69 -31.89 -15.48
CA ASP A 69 -19.56 -33.04 -15.27
C ASP A 69 -19.24 -33.74 -13.92
N ALA A 70 -17.97 -33.91 -13.59
CA ALA A 70 -17.57 -34.48 -12.32
C ALA A 70 -18.01 -33.64 -11.13
N ILE A 71 -17.98 -32.28 -11.25
CA ILE A 71 -18.41 -31.36 -10.22
C ILE A 71 -19.93 -31.31 -10.08
N THR A 72 -20.70 -31.43 -11.15
CA THR A 72 -22.18 -31.34 -11.13
C THR A 72 -22.85 -32.62 -10.64
N VAL A 73 -22.19 -33.75 -10.77
CA VAL A 73 -22.74 -35.04 -10.30
C VAL A 73 -22.55 -35.14 -8.78
N ASP A 74 -23.63 -35.27 -8.03
CA ASP A 74 -23.68 -35.35 -6.55
C ASP A 74 -23.06 -36.64 -5.97
N ASN A 75 -22.04 -37.18 -6.60
CA ASN A 75 -21.32 -38.33 -6.08
C ASN A 75 -20.07 -37.94 -5.33
N GLU A 76 -20.24 -37.56 -4.06
CA GLU A 76 -19.16 -37.11 -3.16
C GLU A 76 -17.93 -38.03 -3.13
N ALA A 77 -18.05 -39.28 -3.51
CA ALA A 77 -16.95 -40.24 -3.41
C ALA A 77 -16.09 -40.37 -4.70
N GLU A 78 -16.60 -40.02 -5.86
CA GLU A 78 -15.90 -40.28 -7.15
C GLU A 78 -15.18 -39.05 -7.72
N TRP A 79 -15.76 -37.86 -7.61
CA TRP A 79 -15.16 -36.65 -8.19
C TRP A 79 -13.80 -36.26 -7.57
N PRO A 80 -13.55 -36.41 -6.24
CA PRO A 80 -12.24 -36.10 -5.71
C PRO A 80 -11.14 -37.00 -6.25
N LYS A 81 -11.45 -38.28 -6.48
CA LYS A 81 -10.51 -39.23 -7.07
C LYS A 81 -10.17 -38.89 -8.53
N PHE A 82 -11.17 -38.45 -9.29
CA PHE A 82 -10.98 -38.01 -10.67
C PHE A 82 -10.11 -36.73 -10.73
N ILE A 83 -10.42 -35.74 -9.92
CA ILE A 83 -9.63 -34.48 -9.87
C ILE A 83 -8.20 -34.79 -9.47
N LYS A 84 -7.98 -35.57 -8.43
CA LYS A 84 -6.64 -35.98 -8.02
C LYS A 84 -5.89 -36.68 -9.15
N ARG A 85 -6.52 -37.58 -9.89
CA ARG A 85 -5.89 -38.25 -11.03
C ARG A 85 -5.46 -37.29 -12.13
N ILE A 86 -6.29 -36.29 -12.47
CA ILE A 86 -5.93 -35.26 -13.46
C ILE A 86 -4.75 -34.43 -12.95
N GLN A 87 -4.75 -34.07 -11.68
CA GLN A 87 -3.65 -33.30 -11.06
C GLN A 87 -2.34 -34.11 -11.09
N ASP A 88 -2.39 -35.39 -10.70
CA ASP A 88 -1.23 -36.28 -10.71
C ASP A 88 -0.64 -36.48 -12.12
N LEU A 89 -1.46 -36.38 -13.17
CA LEU A 89 -1.03 -36.39 -14.57
C LEU A 89 -0.39 -35.07 -15.05
N GLY A 90 -0.33 -34.04 -14.21
CA GLY A 90 0.37 -32.80 -14.48
C GLY A 90 -0.45 -31.75 -15.26
N VAL A 91 -1.78 -31.82 -15.28
CA VAL A 91 -2.66 -30.84 -15.91
C VAL A 91 -2.40 -29.43 -15.36
N ILE A 92 -2.25 -29.29 -14.05
CA ILE A 92 -1.98 -28.00 -13.39
C ILE A 92 -0.73 -27.35 -13.96
N LYS A 93 0.37 -28.09 -14.09
CA LYS A 93 1.63 -27.58 -14.67
C LYS A 93 1.45 -27.17 -16.13
N ALA A 94 0.76 -27.98 -16.92
CA ALA A 94 0.54 -27.70 -18.34
C ALA A 94 -0.32 -26.42 -18.51
N VAL A 95 -1.42 -26.28 -17.78
CA VAL A 95 -2.30 -25.11 -17.83
C VAL A 95 -1.59 -23.87 -17.32
N TYR A 96 -0.80 -23.96 -16.25
CA TYR A 96 0.03 -22.87 -15.74
C TYR A 96 0.98 -22.34 -16.82
N MET A 97 1.70 -23.22 -17.52
CA MET A 97 2.59 -22.83 -18.63
C MET A 97 1.83 -22.18 -19.79
N LEU A 98 0.64 -22.67 -20.13
CA LEU A 98 -0.22 -22.08 -21.16
C LEU A 98 -0.69 -20.67 -20.76
N MET A 99 -1.07 -20.46 -19.51
CA MET A 99 -1.46 -19.13 -19.01
C MET A 99 -0.32 -18.12 -19.05
N GLN A 100 0.94 -18.56 -18.98
CA GLN A 100 2.12 -17.70 -19.07
C GLN A 100 2.62 -17.51 -20.49
N SER A 101 2.18 -18.33 -21.43
CA SER A 101 2.65 -18.32 -22.82
C SER A 101 2.04 -17.21 -23.67
N SER A 102 2.64 -16.98 -24.86
CA SER A 102 2.07 -16.11 -25.90
C SER A 102 0.82 -16.66 -26.55
N ALA A 103 0.56 -17.98 -26.41
CA ALA A 103 -0.64 -18.65 -26.91
C ALA A 103 -1.92 -18.31 -26.10
N LEU A 104 -1.79 -17.49 -25.05
CA LEU A 104 -2.90 -17.10 -24.18
C LEU A 104 -4.10 -16.57 -24.95
N GLN A 105 -3.90 -15.74 -25.99
CA GLN A 105 -5.01 -15.13 -26.74
C GLN A 105 -5.87 -16.16 -27.45
N ASP A 106 -5.23 -17.19 -28.03
CA ASP A 106 -5.94 -18.26 -28.77
C ASP A 106 -6.67 -19.22 -27.82
N LEU A 107 -6.18 -19.32 -26.58
CA LEU A 107 -6.67 -20.26 -25.55
C LEU A 107 -7.44 -19.56 -24.42
N ALA A 108 -7.74 -18.27 -24.56
CA ALA A 108 -8.25 -17.43 -23.47
C ALA A 108 -9.54 -18.01 -22.84
N HIS A 109 -10.53 -18.37 -23.64
CA HIS A 109 -11.80 -18.92 -23.13
C HIS A 109 -11.63 -20.24 -22.36
N PRO A 110 -10.98 -21.28 -22.91
CA PRO A 110 -10.83 -22.55 -22.18
C PRO A 110 -9.90 -22.42 -20.97
N LEU A 111 -8.93 -21.50 -20.96
CA LEU A 111 -8.07 -21.23 -19.80
C LEU A 111 -8.84 -20.52 -18.68
N LEU A 112 -9.67 -19.55 -19.03
CA LEU A 112 -10.53 -18.87 -18.07
C LEU A 112 -11.53 -19.84 -17.43
N GLU A 113 -12.16 -20.66 -18.26
CA GLU A 113 -13.09 -21.72 -17.80
C GLU A 113 -12.39 -22.68 -16.81
N PHE A 114 -11.16 -23.11 -17.11
CA PHE A 114 -10.38 -23.95 -16.21
C PHE A 114 -10.12 -23.29 -14.86
N GLN A 115 -9.77 -22.00 -14.89
CA GLN A 115 -9.57 -21.18 -13.68
C GLN A 115 -10.86 -21.10 -12.84
N GLN A 116 -12.00 -20.89 -13.48
CA GLN A 116 -13.32 -20.84 -12.82
C GLN A 116 -13.67 -22.20 -12.20
N LEU A 117 -13.50 -23.29 -12.94
CA LEU A 117 -13.74 -24.64 -12.42
C LEU A 117 -12.83 -24.95 -11.21
N THR A 118 -11.60 -24.43 -11.21
CA THR A 118 -10.70 -24.54 -10.05
C THR A 118 -11.26 -23.78 -8.84
N LYS A 119 -11.78 -22.57 -9.04
CA LYS A 119 -12.45 -21.81 -7.97
C LYS A 119 -13.69 -22.55 -7.44
N ILE A 120 -14.52 -23.08 -8.32
CA ILE A 120 -15.71 -23.89 -7.94
C ILE A 120 -15.30 -25.10 -7.09
N LEU A 121 -14.20 -25.77 -7.43
CA LEU A 121 -13.67 -26.89 -6.64
C LEU A 121 -13.23 -26.45 -5.24
N LEU A 122 -12.52 -25.34 -5.13
CA LEU A 122 -12.08 -24.79 -3.85
C LEU A 122 -13.28 -24.40 -2.98
N SER A 123 -14.30 -23.73 -3.57
CA SER A 123 -15.52 -23.38 -2.87
C SER A 123 -16.28 -24.62 -2.37
N ARG A 124 -16.43 -25.66 -3.22
CA ARG A 124 -17.06 -26.91 -2.78
C ARG A 124 -16.30 -27.62 -1.65
N TRP A 125 -14.97 -27.61 -1.69
CA TRP A 125 -14.18 -28.19 -0.60
C TRP A 125 -14.35 -27.41 0.71
N ARG A 126 -14.49 -26.09 0.64
CA ARG A 126 -14.80 -25.27 1.80
C ARG A 126 -16.19 -25.63 2.37
N ASP A 127 -17.18 -25.81 1.51
CA ASP A 127 -18.57 -26.04 1.94
C ASP A 127 -18.79 -27.46 2.52
N VAL A 128 -17.83 -28.38 2.34
CA VAL A 128 -17.89 -29.70 2.97
C VAL A 128 -17.51 -29.59 4.44
N HIS A 129 -18.49 -29.75 5.34
CA HIS A 129 -18.23 -29.77 6.77
C HIS A 129 -17.34 -30.92 7.20
N VAL A 130 -16.37 -30.60 8.07
CA VAL A 130 -15.51 -31.60 8.69
C VAL A 130 -16.29 -32.31 9.79
N ASP A 131 -16.50 -33.60 9.66
CA ASP A 131 -17.24 -34.44 10.60
C ASP A 131 -16.34 -35.60 11.05
N VAL A 132 -16.03 -35.66 12.33
CA VAL A 132 -15.22 -36.74 12.95
C VAL A 132 -15.91 -38.11 12.90
N ALA A 133 -17.25 -38.16 12.70
CA ALA A 133 -17.96 -39.42 12.48
C ALA A 133 -17.61 -40.05 11.11
N LYS A 134 -17.31 -39.23 10.09
CA LYS A 134 -16.86 -39.73 8.78
C LYS A 134 -15.46 -40.39 8.89
N PRO A 135 -15.29 -41.65 8.45
CA PRO A 135 -14.01 -42.33 8.62
C PRO A 135 -12.81 -41.66 7.94
N GLU A 136 -13.02 -40.96 6.83
CA GLU A 136 -11.98 -40.27 6.06
C GLU A 136 -11.48 -39.05 6.81
N HIS A 137 -12.38 -38.22 7.29
CA HIS A 137 -12.03 -37.01 8.09
C HIS A 137 -11.30 -37.42 9.37
N ARG A 138 -11.83 -38.42 10.08
CA ARG A 138 -11.19 -38.93 11.29
C ARG A 138 -9.78 -39.47 11.06
N ARG A 139 -9.56 -40.14 9.91
CA ARG A 139 -8.22 -40.67 9.53
C ARG A 139 -7.26 -39.51 9.29
N THR A 140 -7.69 -38.48 8.56
CA THR A 140 -6.87 -37.29 8.27
C THR A 140 -6.49 -36.53 9.55
N ILE A 141 -7.46 -36.26 10.41
CA ILE A 141 -7.23 -35.60 11.70
C ILE A 141 -6.29 -36.41 12.59
N LYS A 142 -6.49 -37.76 12.62
CA LYS A 142 -5.61 -38.65 13.35
C LYS A 142 -4.20 -38.69 12.77
N ALA A 143 -4.05 -38.63 11.43
CA ALA A 143 -2.74 -38.56 10.79
C ALA A 143 -1.98 -37.28 11.15
N ILE A 144 -2.65 -36.12 11.16
CA ILE A 144 -2.08 -34.84 11.63
C ILE A 144 -1.53 -34.99 13.05
N HIS A 145 -2.32 -35.55 13.96
CA HIS A 145 -1.88 -35.78 15.33
C HIS A 145 -0.68 -36.71 15.44
N LEU A 146 -0.69 -37.85 14.74
CA LEU A 146 0.41 -38.80 14.77
C LEU A 146 1.70 -38.23 14.18
N SER A 147 1.60 -37.41 13.12
CA SER A 147 2.74 -36.75 12.51
C SER A 147 3.40 -35.70 13.44
N SER A 148 2.71 -35.21 14.45
CA SER A 148 3.26 -34.32 15.46
C SER A 148 4.21 -34.99 16.48
N ASN A 149 4.43 -36.31 16.34
CA ASN A 149 5.24 -37.10 17.24
C ASN A 149 4.84 -36.88 18.72
N PRO A 150 3.61 -37.24 19.12
CA PRO A 150 3.12 -37.04 20.48
C PRO A 150 3.97 -37.84 21.48
N PRO A 151 4.15 -37.32 22.73
CA PRO A 151 4.94 -38.01 23.74
C PRO A 151 4.37 -39.42 24.02
N GLU A 152 5.25 -40.41 24.30
CA GLU A 152 4.89 -41.81 24.47
C GLU A 152 3.76 -42.07 25.48
N LYS A 153 3.58 -41.20 26.46
CA LYS A 153 2.47 -41.25 27.44
C LYS A 153 1.09 -41.08 26.79
N GLU A 154 1.01 -40.41 25.67
CA GLU A 154 -0.24 -40.27 24.89
C GLU A 154 -0.48 -41.47 23.95
N LEU A 155 0.59 -42.16 23.51
CA LEU A 155 0.55 -43.31 22.63
C LEU A 155 0.29 -44.61 23.40
N MET A 156 0.84 -44.74 24.60
CA MET A 156 0.65 -45.90 25.48
C MET A 156 -0.59 -45.77 26.34
N GLN A 157 -1.79 -45.90 25.78
CA GLN A 157 -2.91 -46.40 26.56
C GLN A 157 -2.88 -47.94 26.53
N PRO A 158 -2.50 -48.58 27.65
CA PRO A 158 -2.51 -50.03 27.69
C PRO A 158 -3.93 -50.49 27.50
N PHE A 159 -4.10 -51.62 26.72
CA PHE A 159 -5.33 -52.41 26.64
C PHE A 159 -5.71 -52.85 28.07
N LYS A 160 -6.34 -51.99 28.84
CA LYS A 160 -6.91 -52.31 30.14
C LYS A 160 -8.41 -52.07 30.12
N GLU A 161 -9.07 -53.19 30.22
CA GLU A 161 -10.44 -53.42 30.68
C GLU A 161 -11.59 -52.58 30.09
N LYS A 162 -12.57 -53.30 29.58
CA LYS A 162 -13.79 -52.92 28.89
C LYS A 162 -14.76 -51.98 29.63
N SER A 163 -14.37 -51.21 30.63
CA SER A 163 -15.32 -50.42 31.46
C SER A 163 -15.00 -48.96 31.75
N GLN A 164 -13.93 -48.38 31.19
CA GLN A 164 -13.68 -46.96 31.30
C GLN A 164 -13.59 -46.29 29.93
N LYS A 165 -14.47 -45.30 29.65
CA LYS A 165 -14.35 -44.40 28.51
C LYS A 165 -12.93 -43.89 28.46
N PRO A 166 -12.25 -43.87 27.27
CA PRO A 166 -10.90 -43.31 27.17
C PRO A 166 -10.90 -41.92 27.77
N LYS A 167 -10.00 -41.67 28.73
CA LYS A 167 -9.80 -40.35 29.28
C LYS A 167 -9.38 -39.43 28.13
N HIS A 168 -10.25 -38.53 27.77
CA HIS A 168 -10.01 -37.49 26.76
C HIS A 168 -8.92 -36.60 27.32
N ASP A 169 -7.76 -36.50 26.64
CA ASP A 169 -6.73 -35.51 27.00
C ASP A 169 -7.07 -34.18 26.32
N PRO A 170 -7.51 -33.15 27.08
CA PRO A 170 -7.92 -31.87 26.54
C PRO A 170 -6.75 -31.11 25.90
N ASN A 171 -5.50 -31.45 26.25
CA ASN A 171 -4.32 -30.75 25.74
C ASN A 171 -3.82 -31.26 24.39
N LYS A 172 -4.30 -32.42 23.96
CA LYS A 172 -3.89 -33.08 22.74
C LYS A 172 -3.96 -32.19 21.49
N TRP A 173 -5.06 -31.48 21.31
CA TRP A 173 -5.31 -30.62 20.16
C TRP A 173 -4.81 -29.20 20.37
N ARG A 174 -4.82 -28.71 21.61
CA ARG A 174 -4.24 -27.41 21.96
C ARG A 174 -2.76 -27.32 21.69
N ARG A 175 -2.02 -28.43 21.82
CA ARG A 175 -0.60 -28.52 21.46
C ARG A 175 -0.37 -28.21 19.96
N LEU A 176 -1.31 -28.58 19.11
CA LEU A 176 -1.27 -28.33 17.67
C LEU A 176 -1.79 -26.93 17.29
N GLY A 177 -2.31 -26.17 18.24
CA GLY A 177 -2.83 -24.83 18.02
C GLY A 177 -4.33 -24.79 17.67
N PHE A 178 -5.08 -25.85 17.97
CA PHE A 178 -6.54 -25.81 17.93
C PHE A 178 -7.09 -25.13 19.20
N THR A 179 -8.23 -24.44 19.07
CA THR A 179 -8.82 -23.68 20.18
C THR A 179 -9.52 -24.58 21.19
N ALA A 180 -10.18 -25.63 20.72
CA ALA A 180 -11.02 -26.53 21.51
C ALA A 180 -10.37 -27.91 21.76
N GLU A 181 -11.01 -28.68 22.63
CA GLU A 181 -10.68 -30.09 22.87
C GLU A 181 -11.04 -31.00 21.69
N ASN A 182 -11.93 -30.55 20.83
CA ASN A 182 -12.29 -31.18 19.56
C ASN A 182 -11.86 -30.23 18.43
N PRO A 183 -11.11 -30.66 17.41
CA PRO A 183 -10.67 -29.82 16.30
C PRO A 183 -11.79 -29.46 15.30
N GLU A 184 -12.95 -30.13 15.37
CA GLU A 184 -14.04 -29.98 14.40
C GLU A 184 -14.57 -28.54 14.27
N PRO A 185 -14.83 -27.80 15.35
CA PRO A 185 -15.31 -26.42 15.27
C PRO A 185 -14.31 -25.46 14.62
N ASP A 186 -13.01 -25.69 14.76
CA ASP A 186 -11.99 -24.83 14.15
C ASP A 186 -12.01 -24.88 12.62
N PHE A 187 -12.57 -25.94 12.03
CA PHE A 187 -12.73 -26.09 10.58
C PHE A 187 -14.04 -25.49 10.03
N GLU A 188 -14.89 -24.87 10.86
CA GLU A 188 -16.22 -24.41 10.43
C GLU A 188 -16.13 -23.41 9.26
N ASP A 189 -15.20 -22.45 9.31
CA ASP A 189 -15.05 -21.40 8.29
C ASP A 189 -14.51 -21.92 6.96
N MET A 190 -13.50 -22.82 7.00
CA MET A 190 -12.78 -23.30 5.82
C MET A 190 -13.04 -24.77 5.47
N GLY A 191 -13.86 -25.45 6.23
CA GLY A 191 -14.35 -26.80 5.98
C GLY A 191 -13.25 -27.81 5.66
N PHE A 192 -13.56 -28.70 4.73
CA PHE A 192 -12.64 -29.72 4.26
C PHE A 192 -11.40 -29.13 3.57
N LEU A 193 -11.51 -27.95 2.92
CA LEU A 193 -10.38 -27.28 2.29
C LEU A 193 -9.29 -26.97 3.31
N GLY A 194 -9.64 -26.32 4.44
CA GLY A 194 -8.69 -26.01 5.49
C GLY A 194 -8.06 -27.27 6.12
N MET A 195 -8.83 -28.35 6.28
CA MET A 195 -8.31 -29.63 6.76
C MET A 195 -7.30 -30.25 5.77
N MET A 196 -7.55 -30.14 4.48
CA MET A 196 -6.66 -30.67 3.44
C MET A 196 -5.36 -29.87 3.37
N ASP A 197 -5.43 -28.53 3.44
CA ASP A 197 -4.24 -27.68 3.42
C ASP A 197 -3.32 -27.95 4.61
N LEU A 198 -3.89 -28.04 5.82
CA LEU A 198 -3.13 -28.40 7.02
C LEU A 198 -2.54 -29.83 6.91
N SER A 199 -3.33 -30.79 6.44
CA SER A 199 -2.87 -32.19 6.27
C SER A 199 -1.76 -32.29 5.23
N ASP A 200 -1.87 -31.57 4.13
CA ASP A 200 -0.88 -31.55 3.05
C ASP A 200 0.45 -30.92 3.53
N TYR A 201 0.38 -29.83 4.29
CA TYR A 201 1.54 -29.21 4.93
C TYR A 201 2.25 -30.21 5.87
N VAL A 202 1.51 -30.79 6.81
CA VAL A 202 2.05 -31.73 7.79
C VAL A 202 2.69 -32.94 7.11
N ARG A 203 2.11 -33.45 6.02
CA ARG A 203 2.61 -34.62 5.29
C ARG A 203 3.87 -34.31 4.48
N LYS A 204 3.92 -33.13 3.83
CA LYS A 204 5.03 -32.75 2.94
C LYS A 204 6.22 -32.16 3.69
N HIS A 205 5.97 -31.53 4.83
CA HIS A 205 6.93 -30.81 5.64
C HIS A 205 6.98 -31.36 7.07
N GLN A 206 6.95 -32.68 7.24
CA GLN A 206 6.83 -33.35 8.55
C GLN A 206 7.95 -32.99 9.51
N ASP A 207 9.20 -32.97 9.06
CA ASP A 207 10.35 -32.64 9.90
C ASP A 207 10.29 -31.20 10.39
N GLU A 208 9.93 -30.28 9.51
CA GLU A 208 9.77 -28.85 9.85
C GLU A 208 8.62 -28.64 10.84
N PHE A 209 7.49 -29.28 10.61
CA PHE A 209 6.34 -29.27 11.50
C PHE A 209 6.71 -29.75 12.92
N GLN A 210 7.45 -30.86 13.03
CA GLN A 210 7.93 -31.37 14.33
C GLN A 210 8.90 -30.42 15.01
N ASN A 211 9.82 -29.82 14.25
CA ASN A 211 10.78 -28.86 14.77
C ASN A 211 10.08 -27.62 15.33
N ILE A 212 9.11 -27.05 14.59
CA ILE A 212 8.30 -25.91 15.03
C ILE A 212 7.58 -26.24 16.34
N LEU A 213 6.92 -27.40 16.43
CA LEU A 213 6.22 -27.81 17.65
C LEU A 213 7.19 -27.94 18.84
N SER A 214 8.37 -28.52 18.59
CA SER A 214 9.40 -28.68 19.64
C SER A 214 9.96 -27.33 20.12
N GLU A 215 10.20 -26.38 19.21
CA GLU A 215 10.62 -25.01 19.57
C GLU A 215 9.53 -24.31 20.40
N GLN A 216 8.26 -24.48 20.02
CA GLN A 216 7.14 -23.85 20.72
C GLN A 216 6.88 -24.43 22.11
N GLU A 217 7.17 -25.73 22.32
CA GLU A 217 7.07 -26.34 23.65
C GLU A 217 7.99 -25.67 24.68
N MET A 218 9.13 -25.10 24.24
CA MET A 218 10.06 -24.37 25.09
C MET A 218 9.57 -22.96 25.45
N LEU A 219 8.59 -22.43 24.73
CA LEU A 219 8.05 -21.07 24.95
C LEU A 219 6.90 -21.09 25.98
N PRO A 220 6.68 -19.95 26.69
CA PRO A 220 5.46 -19.75 27.48
C PRO A 220 4.22 -19.93 26.63
N LYS A 221 3.11 -20.36 27.23
CA LYS A 221 1.86 -20.66 26.49
C LYS A 221 1.34 -19.45 25.71
N GLU A 222 1.51 -18.26 26.27
CA GLU A 222 1.06 -16.98 25.73
C GLU A 222 1.80 -16.61 24.44
N ARG A 223 3.05 -17.08 24.25
CA ARG A 223 3.89 -16.79 23.07
C ARG A 223 3.86 -17.88 22.01
N ARG A 224 3.16 -18.99 22.28
CA ARG A 224 3.05 -20.08 21.31
C ARG A 224 2.14 -19.68 20.17
N CYS A 225 2.64 -19.77 18.93
CA CYS A 225 1.81 -19.59 17.75
C CYS A 225 0.81 -20.74 17.62
N PRO A 226 -0.49 -20.51 17.51
CA PRO A 226 -1.47 -21.56 17.27
C PRO A 226 -1.40 -22.05 15.81
N LEU A 227 -0.52 -23.00 15.52
CA LEU A 227 -0.14 -23.43 14.18
C LEU A 227 -1.33 -23.89 13.32
N ALA A 228 -2.24 -24.69 13.88
CA ALA A 228 -3.43 -25.14 13.17
C ALA A 228 -4.31 -23.95 12.77
N LYS A 229 -4.56 -23.04 13.71
CA LYS A 229 -5.32 -21.81 13.45
C LYS A 229 -4.62 -20.91 12.42
N ALA A 230 -3.29 -20.79 12.48
CA ALA A 230 -2.51 -20.05 11.48
C ALA A 230 -2.66 -20.64 10.08
N SER A 231 -2.61 -21.98 9.94
CA SER A 231 -2.84 -22.66 8.67
C SER A 231 -4.23 -22.37 8.10
N LEU A 232 -5.26 -22.45 8.92
CA LEU A 232 -6.65 -22.17 8.50
C LEU A 232 -6.84 -20.72 8.08
N ILE A 233 -6.24 -19.79 8.80
CA ILE A 233 -6.29 -18.36 8.44
C ILE A 233 -5.57 -18.08 7.12
N VAL A 234 -4.44 -18.74 6.84
CA VAL A 234 -3.76 -18.59 5.55
C VAL A 234 -4.65 -19.14 4.42
N THR A 235 -5.35 -20.26 4.62
CA THR A 235 -6.36 -20.76 3.68
C THR A 235 -7.44 -19.70 3.43
N ALA A 236 -7.95 -19.06 4.49
CA ALA A 236 -8.98 -18.03 4.39
C ALA A 236 -8.46 -16.78 3.64
N ILE A 237 -7.24 -16.32 3.94
CA ILE A 237 -6.61 -15.18 3.24
C ILE A 237 -6.47 -15.46 1.75
N LEU A 238 -6.01 -16.66 1.35
CA LEU A 238 -5.91 -17.03 -0.05
C LEU A 238 -7.28 -17.14 -0.72
N PHE A 239 -8.27 -17.69 -0.02
CA PHE A 239 -9.64 -17.84 -0.49
C PHE A 239 -10.26 -16.48 -0.80
N GLU A 240 -10.07 -15.52 0.07
CA GLU A 240 -10.52 -14.14 -0.09
C GLU A 240 -9.73 -13.40 -1.18
N HIS A 241 -8.39 -13.54 -1.19
CA HIS A 241 -7.51 -12.90 -2.17
C HIS A 241 -7.86 -13.29 -3.61
N PHE A 242 -8.12 -14.57 -3.85
CA PHE A 242 -8.54 -15.05 -5.17
C PHE A 242 -10.04 -14.90 -5.44
N GLU A 243 -10.80 -14.33 -4.48
CA GLU A 243 -12.24 -14.06 -4.60
C GLU A 243 -13.01 -15.31 -5.04
N VAL A 244 -12.75 -16.44 -4.34
CA VAL A 244 -13.30 -17.74 -4.70
C VAL A 244 -14.81 -17.80 -4.51
N ASP A 245 -15.38 -17.04 -3.60
CA ASP A 245 -16.82 -16.95 -3.30
C ASP A 245 -17.61 -16.02 -4.24
N LYS A 246 -16.92 -15.13 -5.00
CA LYS A 246 -17.57 -14.15 -5.88
C LYS A 246 -17.68 -14.63 -7.35
N LEU A 247 -17.97 -15.89 -7.56
CA LEU A 247 -17.91 -16.56 -8.88
C LEU A 247 -18.80 -15.90 -9.94
N GLU A 248 -20.07 -15.62 -9.64
CA GLU A 248 -21.04 -15.14 -10.63
C GLU A 248 -20.72 -13.72 -11.13
N GLN A 249 -20.29 -12.84 -10.23
CA GLN A 249 -19.96 -11.44 -10.57
C GLN A 249 -18.68 -11.36 -11.40
N HIS A 250 -17.70 -12.19 -11.08
CA HIS A 250 -16.42 -12.22 -11.77
C HIS A 250 -16.51 -12.89 -13.14
N GLU A 251 -17.37 -13.88 -13.30
CA GLU A 251 -17.57 -14.57 -14.57
C GLU A 251 -18.05 -13.60 -15.66
N ALA A 252 -19.12 -12.86 -15.40
CA ALA A 252 -19.65 -11.88 -16.33
C ALA A 252 -18.62 -10.79 -16.67
N ARG A 253 -17.90 -10.27 -15.67
CA ARG A 253 -16.87 -9.25 -15.86
C ARG A 253 -15.66 -9.77 -16.65
N ALA A 254 -15.21 -11.00 -16.38
CA ALA A 254 -14.08 -11.59 -17.07
C ALA A 254 -14.39 -11.84 -18.55
N TYR A 255 -15.59 -12.32 -18.90
CA TYR A 255 -16.00 -12.46 -20.29
C TYR A 255 -16.09 -11.12 -21.02
N LEU A 256 -16.62 -10.06 -20.39
CA LEU A 256 -16.64 -8.70 -20.97
C LEU A 256 -15.24 -8.17 -21.26
N ILE A 257 -14.27 -8.42 -20.36
CA ILE A 257 -12.87 -8.02 -20.56
C ILE A 257 -12.25 -8.80 -21.73
N LEU A 258 -12.54 -10.10 -21.84
CA LEU A 258 -12.07 -10.93 -22.98
C LEU A 258 -12.62 -10.43 -24.32
N GLU A 259 -13.91 -10.05 -24.39
CA GLU A 259 -14.52 -9.51 -25.58
C GLU A 259 -13.96 -8.14 -25.98
N SER A 260 -13.61 -7.30 -24.99
CA SER A 260 -13.04 -5.96 -25.24
C SER A 260 -11.59 -5.98 -25.70
N ARG A 261 -10.92 -7.13 -25.65
CA ARG A 261 -9.49 -7.34 -25.95
C ARG A 261 -8.54 -6.41 -25.16
N THR A 262 -9.01 -5.81 -24.08
CA THR A 262 -8.22 -4.94 -23.21
C THR A 262 -7.91 -5.67 -21.92
N ASN A 263 -6.65 -5.56 -21.44
CA ASN A 263 -6.20 -6.02 -20.12
C ASN A 263 -6.41 -7.53 -19.82
N HIS A 264 -6.06 -8.41 -20.74
CA HIS A 264 -6.06 -9.87 -20.48
C HIS A 264 -5.24 -10.26 -19.23
N GLU A 265 -4.22 -9.46 -18.88
CA GLU A 265 -3.34 -9.75 -17.73
C GLU A 265 -4.07 -9.72 -16.38
N GLN A 266 -5.11 -8.90 -16.24
CA GLN A 266 -5.85 -8.77 -15.00
C GLN A 266 -6.84 -9.92 -14.75
N VAL A 267 -7.24 -10.64 -15.80
CA VAL A 267 -8.24 -11.70 -15.72
C VAL A 267 -7.63 -13.04 -15.34
N PHE A 268 -6.40 -13.30 -15.81
CA PHE A 268 -5.73 -14.55 -15.57
C PHE A 268 -4.89 -14.51 -14.30
N ARG A 269 -5.16 -15.43 -13.38
CA ARG A 269 -4.49 -15.60 -12.09
C ARG A 269 -3.78 -16.96 -12.05
N PRO A 270 -2.66 -17.17 -12.77
CA PRO A 270 -2.01 -18.48 -12.85
C PRO A 270 -1.56 -18.99 -11.48
N LEU A 271 -1.23 -18.12 -10.55
CA LEU A 271 -0.82 -18.47 -9.20
C LEU A 271 -1.89 -19.24 -8.41
N LEU A 272 -3.19 -19.03 -8.72
CA LEU A 272 -4.29 -19.82 -8.16
C LEU A 272 -4.08 -21.33 -8.31
N LEU A 273 -3.47 -21.75 -9.42
CA LEU A 273 -3.21 -23.16 -9.72
C LEU A 273 -2.17 -23.80 -8.80
N HIS A 274 -1.38 -22.97 -8.12
CA HIS A 274 -0.37 -23.40 -7.15
C HIS A 274 -0.81 -23.20 -5.70
N TRP A 275 -2.09 -23.35 -5.43
CA TRP A 275 -2.72 -23.14 -4.13
C TRP A 275 -1.93 -23.72 -2.95
N SER A 276 -1.62 -25.03 -2.99
CA SER A 276 -0.89 -25.70 -1.90
C SER A 276 0.50 -25.09 -1.63
N ARG A 277 1.21 -24.65 -2.67
CA ARG A 277 2.53 -23.99 -2.50
C ARG A 277 2.39 -22.60 -1.89
N LEU A 278 1.40 -21.82 -2.34
CA LEU A 278 1.10 -20.50 -1.76
C LEU A 278 0.66 -20.62 -0.30
N HIS A 279 -0.14 -21.64 0.03
CA HIS A 279 -0.53 -21.92 1.41
C HIS A 279 0.70 -22.17 2.30
N VAL A 280 1.62 -23.04 1.87
CA VAL A 280 2.86 -23.32 2.60
C VAL A 280 3.71 -22.06 2.77
N ALA A 281 3.92 -21.29 1.70
CA ALA A 281 4.69 -20.04 1.75
C ALA A 281 4.03 -18.98 2.67
N GLY A 282 2.71 -18.86 2.62
CA GLY A 282 1.94 -18.00 3.52
C GLY A 282 2.03 -18.42 4.99
N LEU A 283 1.98 -19.73 5.26
CA LEU A 283 2.14 -20.27 6.61
C LEU A 283 3.55 -20.03 7.16
N HIS A 284 4.59 -20.23 6.35
CA HIS A 284 5.95 -19.90 6.73
C HIS A 284 6.12 -18.39 7.01
N ALA A 285 5.52 -17.54 6.19
CA ALA A 285 5.53 -16.10 6.42
C ALA A 285 4.80 -15.73 7.73
N PHE A 286 3.66 -16.37 8.03
CA PHE A 286 2.93 -16.18 9.29
C PHE A 286 3.82 -16.52 10.50
N LEU A 287 4.45 -17.69 10.49
CA LEU A 287 5.33 -18.14 11.57
C LEU A 287 6.57 -17.25 11.74
N ARG A 288 7.16 -16.81 10.62
CA ARG A 288 8.29 -15.87 10.62
C ARG A 288 7.89 -14.54 11.26
N LEU A 289 6.78 -13.94 10.82
CA LEU A 289 6.29 -12.67 11.36
C LEU A 289 5.92 -12.80 12.84
N TRP A 290 5.33 -13.92 13.25
CA TRP A 290 5.07 -14.22 14.66
C TRP A 290 6.33 -14.16 15.51
N LYS A 291 7.41 -14.80 15.05
CA LYS A 291 8.71 -14.85 15.73
C LYS A 291 9.41 -13.48 15.72
N GLU A 292 9.45 -12.79 14.58
CA GLU A 292 10.10 -11.48 14.41
C GLU A 292 9.45 -10.39 15.28
N THR A 293 8.14 -10.41 15.40
CA THR A 293 7.43 -9.41 16.20
C THR A 293 7.35 -9.74 17.68
N GLY A 294 7.76 -10.96 18.09
CA GLY A 294 7.58 -11.44 19.45
C GLY A 294 6.11 -11.54 19.89
N ALA A 295 5.22 -11.83 18.94
CA ALA A 295 3.78 -11.82 19.14
C ALA A 295 3.32 -12.79 20.23
N GLU A 296 2.23 -12.41 20.90
CA GLU A 296 1.48 -13.24 21.86
C GLU A 296 0.13 -13.66 21.26
N VAL A 297 -0.55 -14.58 21.90
CA VAL A 297 -1.83 -15.14 21.39
C VAL A 297 -2.86 -14.02 21.11
N ASP A 298 -2.86 -12.97 21.91
CA ASP A 298 -3.74 -11.80 21.73
C ASP A 298 -3.39 -10.96 20.50
N ASP A 299 -2.15 -11.08 19.99
CA ASP A 299 -1.71 -10.40 18.78
C ASP A 299 -2.04 -11.17 17.48
N PHE A 300 -2.71 -12.31 17.58
CA PHE A 300 -2.99 -13.19 16.45
C PHE A 300 -3.63 -12.45 15.25
N HIS A 301 -4.63 -11.61 15.52
CA HIS A 301 -5.30 -10.83 14.49
C HIS A 301 -4.39 -9.79 13.83
N LYS A 302 -3.45 -9.22 14.58
CA LYS A 302 -2.47 -8.27 14.03
C LYS A 302 -1.51 -8.95 13.04
N ILE A 303 -1.07 -10.17 13.37
CA ILE A 303 -0.22 -10.95 12.46
C ILE A 303 -1.01 -11.43 11.23
N MET A 304 -2.25 -11.88 11.42
CA MET A 304 -3.16 -12.22 10.33
C MET A 304 -3.26 -11.07 9.31
N GLU A 305 -3.47 -9.84 9.79
CA GLU A 305 -3.58 -8.68 8.92
C GLU A 305 -2.28 -8.37 8.18
N LEU A 306 -1.13 -8.50 8.82
CA LEU A 306 0.17 -8.35 8.15
C LEU A 306 0.37 -9.40 7.05
N VAL A 307 -0.05 -10.65 7.28
CA VAL A 307 0.02 -11.71 6.27
C VAL A 307 -0.95 -11.45 5.12
N ARG A 308 -2.15 -10.91 5.39
CA ARG A 308 -3.11 -10.48 4.36
C ARG A 308 -2.47 -9.42 3.45
N ILE A 309 -1.92 -8.36 4.03
CA ILE A 309 -1.23 -7.30 3.29
C ILE A 309 -0.06 -7.87 2.49
N LEU A 310 0.70 -8.79 3.06
CA LEU A 310 1.81 -9.44 2.38
C LEU A 310 1.34 -10.22 1.14
N VAL A 311 0.28 -11.03 1.26
CA VAL A 311 -0.30 -11.79 0.16
C VAL A 311 -0.84 -10.84 -0.92
N GLU A 312 -1.56 -9.79 -0.54
CA GLU A 312 -2.08 -8.79 -1.48
C GLU A 312 -0.95 -8.06 -2.21
N SER A 313 0.11 -7.70 -1.51
CA SER A 313 1.24 -6.98 -2.11
C SER A 313 2.06 -7.87 -3.04
N VAL A 314 2.40 -9.09 -2.62
CA VAL A 314 3.33 -9.98 -3.36
C VAL A 314 2.60 -10.81 -4.41
N VAL A 315 1.49 -11.47 -4.03
CA VAL A 315 0.71 -12.33 -4.95
C VAL A 315 -0.20 -11.49 -5.83
N GLY A 316 -0.86 -10.47 -5.25
CA GLY A 316 -1.76 -9.56 -5.98
C GLY A 316 -1.02 -8.61 -6.92
N GLY A 317 0.16 -8.15 -6.54
CA GLY A 317 1.04 -7.32 -7.37
C GLY A 317 1.88 -8.09 -8.41
N ALA A 318 1.81 -9.43 -8.42
CA ALA A 318 2.62 -10.23 -9.31
C ALA A 318 2.13 -10.19 -10.76
N GLU A 319 3.04 -9.93 -11.68
CA GLU A 319 2.77 -10.07 -13.11
C GLU A 319 2.48 -11.55 -13.44
N ARG A 320 1.61 -11.78 -14.42
CA ARG A 320 1.19 -13.11 -14.89
C ARG A 320 2.36 -14.05 -15.23
N THR A 321 3.43 -13.50 -15.76
CA THR A 321 4.63 -14.24 -16.20
C THR A 321 5.65 -14.48 -15.11
N ARG A 322 5.41 -13.95 -13.91
CA ARG A 322 6.37 -14.06 -12.80
C ARG A 322 6.50 -15.49 -12.31
N ASN A 323 7.75 -15.92 -12.05
CA ASN A 323 8.04 -17.26 -11.56
C ASN A 323 7.54 -17.46 -10.13
N LEU A 324 6.89 -18.58 -9.86
CA LEU A 324 6.38 -18.96 -8.55
C LEU A 324 7.48 -19.02 -7.48
N GLU A 325 8.67 -19.53 -7.81
CA GLU A 325 9.80 -19.59 -6.86
C GLU A 325 10.24 -18.20 -6.39
N SER A 326 10.22 -17.19 -7.30
CA SER A 326 10.51 -15.80 -6.93
C SER A 326 9.46 -15.23 -5.96
N ILE A 327 8.20 -15.61 -6.13
CA ILE A 327 7.09 -15.20 -5.25
C ILE A 327 7.24 -15.85 -3.87
N GLU A 328 7.53 -17.16 -3.81
CA GLU A 328 7.79 -17.86 -2.55
C GLU A 328 8.98 -17.25 -1.80
N GLN A 329 10.05 -16.92 -2.51
CA GLN A 329 11.22 -16.28 -1.92
C GLN A 329 10.88 -14.88 -1.38
N GLU A 330 10.11 -14.09 -2.13
CA GLU A 330 9.69 -12.76 -1.68
C GLU A 330 8.78 -12.84 -0.45
N LEU A 331 7.80 -13.76 -0.42
CA LEU A 331 6.98 -14.03 0.76
C LEU A 331 7.83 -14.40 1.99
N ALA A 332 8.90 -15.17 1.78
CA ALA A 332 9.80 -15.60 2.85
C ALA A 332 10.72 -14.48 3.37
N THR A 333 11.10 -13.51 2.52
CA THR A 333 12.12 -12.49 2.85
C THR A 333 11.57 -11.08 3.03
N TYR A 334 10.27 -10.87 2.85
CA TYR A 334 9.67 -9.54 2.92
C TYR A 334 9.82 -8.92 4.32
N GLU A 335 10.35 -7.70 4.39
CA GLU A 335 10.67 -7.03 5.66
C GLU A 335 9.41 -6.64 6.44
N CYS A 336 9.38 -6.98 7.73
CA CYS A 336 8.27 -6.62 8.64
C CYS A 336 8.08 -5.09 8.73
N LYS A 337 9.16 -4.31 8.70
CA LYS A 337 9.10 -2.85 8.69
C LYS A 337 8.33 -2.32 7.50
N ARG A 338 8.63 -2.83 6.29
CA ARG A 338 7.92 -2.41 5.06
C ARG A 338 6.45 -2.80 5.07
N LEU A 339 6.09 -3.96 5.65
CA LEU A 339 4.69 -4.36 5.84
C LEU A 339 3.95 -3.39 6.78
N ARG A 340 4.60 -2.93 7.84
CA ARG A 340 4.02 -1.93 8.74
C ARG A 340 3.82 -0.58 8.04
N GLU A 341 4.75 -0.17 7.20
CA GLU A 341 4.61 1.04 6.39
C GLU A 341 3.41 0.91 5.43
N LEU A 342 3.30 -0.21 4.71
CA LEU A 342 2.16 -0.49 3.83
C LEU A 342 0.82 -0.52 4.60
N GLN A 343 0.81 -1.11 5.79
CA GLN A 343 -0.38 -1.12 6.64
C GLN A 343 -0.82 0.31 6.98
N MET A 344 0.12 1.18 7.32
CA MET A 344 -0.18 2.59 7.60
C MET A 344 -0.67 3.32 6.35
N GLU A 345 -0.04 3.10 5.19
CA GLU A 345 -0.48 3.66 3.91
C GLU A 345 -1.94 3.25 3.57
N LEU A 346 -2.27 1.97 3.75
CA LEU A 346 -3.63 1.46 3.51
C LEU A 346 -4.65 2.02 4.49
N LEU A 347 -4.28 2.17 5.77
CA LEU A 347 -5.14 2.82 6.76
C LEU A 347 -5.38 4.29 6.41
N ASP A 348 -4.34 5.03 6.01
CA ASP A 348 -4.48 6.43 5.58
C ASP A 348 -5.42 6.54 4.37
N LEU A 349 -5.30 5.64 3.38
CA LEU A 349 -6.20 5.59 2.22
C LEU A 349 -7.65 5.26 2.62
N ALA A 350 -7.85 4.27 3.49
CA ALA A 350 -9.19 3.91 3.99
C ALA A 350 -9.84 5.07 4.77
N TYR A 351 -9.06 5.81 5.57
CA TYR A 351 -9.54 7.02 6.23
C TYR A 351 -9.89 8.12 5.21
N GLU A 352 -9.09 8.27 4.16
CA GLU A 352 -9.35 9.27 3.13
C GLU A 352 -10.64 8.97 2.34
N ASP A 353 -10.91 7.71 2.03
CA ASP A 353 -12.13 7.30 1.33
C ASP A 353 -13.39 7.43 2.20
N LEU A 354 -13.33 6.98 3.46
CA LEU A 354 -14.48 6.96 4.37
C LEU A 354 -14.77 8.35 4.97
N TRP A 355 -13.74 9.10 5.32
CA TRP A 355 -13.87 10.36 6.06
C TRP A 355 -13.44 11.58 5.26
N GLY A 356 -12.85 11.41 4.08
CA GLY A 356 -12.26 12.48 3.28
C GLY A 356 -13.24 13.63 2.98
N GLN A 357 -14.51 13.31 2.72
CA GLN A 357 -15.53 14.33 2.50
C GLN A 357 -15.90 15.07 3.79
N HIS A 358 -16.02 14.35 4.91
CA HIS A 358 -16.37 14.93 6.22
C HIS A 358 -15.20 15.69 6.84
N LEU A 359 -13.97 15.23 6.64
CA LEU A 359 -12.76 15.87 7.16
C LEU A 359 -12.21 16.98 6.27
N ARG A 360 -12.71 17.14 5.03
CA ARG A 360 -12.22 18.17 4.10
C ARG A 360 -12.30 19.57 4.69
N GLY A 361 -13.42 19.96 5.25
CA GLY A 361 -13.60 21.27 5.89
C GLY A 361 -12.61 21.49 7.03
N THR A 362 -12.43 20.49 7.90
CA THR A 362 -11.47 20.56 9.02
C THR A 362 -10.02 20.60 8.52
N ARG A 363 -9.69 19.85 7.47
CA ARG A 363 -8.36 19.84 6.85
C ARG A 363 -8.05 21.21 6.23
N ASP A 364 -9.00 21.81 5.51
CA ASP A 364 -8.85 23.14 4.90
C ASP A 364 -8.68 24.23 5.96
N GLU A 365 -9.41 24.13 7.07
CA GLU A 365 -9.27 25.02 8.22
C GLU A 365 -7.87 24.91 8.85
N LEU A 366 -7.42 23.70 9.17
CA LEU A 366 -6.09 23.44 9.75
C LEU A 366 -4.95 23.86 8.81
N GLN A 367 -5.12 23.64 7.50
CA GLN A 367 -4.15 24.10 6.52
C GLN A 367 -4.09 25.62 6.45
N SER A 368 -5.23 26.32 6.58
CA SER A 368 -5.30 27.77 6.65
C SER A 368 -4.64 28.29 7.94
N GLU A 369 -4.89 27.65 9.09
CA GLU A 369 -4.23 27.98 10.36
C GLU A 369 -2.71 27.76 10.27
N ALA A 370 -2.27 26.64 9.72
CA ALA A 370 -0.85 26.34 9.50
C ALA A 370 -0.18 27.40 8.58
N LEU A 371 -0.87 27.81 7.53
CA LEU A 371 -0.38 28.86 6.63
C LEU A 371 -0.25 30.20 7.35
N GLN A 372 -1.24 30.55 8.17
CA GLN A 372 -1.20 31.79 8.97
C GLN A 372 -0.06 31.75 9.99
N PHE A 373 0.14 30.62 10.66
CA PHE A 373 1.28 30.40 11.56
C PHE A 373 2.61 30.59 10.83
N MET A 374 2.79 29.93 9.68
CA MET A 374 4.01 30.06 8.87
C MET A 374 4.22 31.49 8.37
N ARG A 375 3.15 32.21 8.00
CA ARG A 375 3.21 33.64 7.66
C ARG A 375 3.84 34.45 8.79
N GLU A 376 3.37 34.28 10.01
CA GLU A 376 3.92 35.01 11.16
C GLU A 376 5.37 34.61 11.45
N GLN A 377 5.73 33.34 11.31
CA GLN A 377 7.12 32.89 11.48
C GLN A 377 8.04 33.52 10.42
N ARG A 378 7.66 33.49 9.15
CA ARG A 378 8.44 34.12 8.06
C ARG A 378 8.56 35.64 8.21
N ILE A 379 7.51 36.30 8.67
CA ILE A 379 7.55 37.75 8.96
C ILE A 379 8.51 38.04 10.14
N ARG A 380 8.54 37.17 11.17
CA ARG A 380 9.51 37.33 12.27
C ARG A 380 10.95 37.21 11.77
N CYS A 381 11.27 36.33 10.86
CA CYS A 381 12.61 36.27 10.23
C CYS A 381 12.97 37.59 9.54
N LEU A 382 12.02 38.21 8.83
CA LEU A 382 12.23 39.51 8.19
C LEU A 382 12.39 40.67 9.21
N LEU A 383 11.66 40.62 10.33
CA LEU A 383 11.77 41.60 11.42
C LEU A 383 13.13 41.51 12.16
N GLN A 384 13.66 40.31 12.30
CA GLN A 384 15.00 40.08 12.85
C GLN A 384 16.09 40.62 11.92
N GLY A 385 15.84 40.62 10.61
CA GLY A 385 16.83 41.02 9.62
C GLY A 385 17.89 39.94 9.37
N ALA A 386 18.64 40.14 8.30
CA ALA A 386 19.73 39.21 7.96
C ALA A 386 20.83 39.90 7.15
N TRP A 387 22.02 39.29 7.22
CA TRP A 387 23.18 39.69 6.45
C TRP A 387 23.25 38.94 5.12
N PHE A 388 23.50 39.68 4.05
CA PHE A 388 23.62 39.12 2.69
C PHE A 388 24.96 39.56 2.08
N PRO A 389 25.72 38.65 1.46
CA PRO A 389 26.91 39.01 0.73
C PRO A 389 26.56 39.94 -0.43
N HIS A 390 27.35 41.01 -0.59
CA HIS A 390 27.16 41.99 -1.65
C HIS A 390 28.46 42.25 -2.39
N ALA A 391 28.47 41.98 -3.70
CA ALA A 391 29.63 42.32 -4.54
C ALA A 391 29.50 43.78 -5.02
N HIS A 392 30.43 44.64 -4.65
CA HIS A 392 30.56 45.93 -5.25
C HIS A 392 31.22 45.79 -6.63
N THR A 393 30.47 46.04 -7.70
CA THR A 393 31.05 46.36 -8.99
C THR A 393 31.56 47.80 -8.93
N THR A 394 32.83 47.98 -8.66
CA THR A 394 33.46 49.28 -8.93
C THR A 394 33.55 49.44 -10.44
N THR A 395 32.63 50.23 -11.01
CA THR A 395 32.78 50.77 -12.35
C THR A 395 33.93 51.79 -12.28
N HIS A 396 35.14 51.30 -12.52
CA HIS A 396 36.22 52.20 -12.96
C HIS A 396 35.89 52.59 -14.39
N ASP A 397 35.52 53.86 -14.59
CA ASP A 397 35.54 54.52 -15.89
C ASP A 397 36.96 54.45 -16.45
N HIS A 398 37.23 53.47 -17.27
CA HIS A 398 38.34 53.50 -18.19
C HIS A 398 37.78 53.40 -19.61
N GLU A 399 37.76 54.59 -20.25
CA GLU A 399 37.77 54.68 -21.71
C GLU A 399 38.90 53.83 -22.28
N VAL A 400 38.58 53.26 -23.42
CA VAL A 400 39.41 52.80 -24.53
C VAL A 400 39.27 51.29 -24.85
N GLY A 401 38.78 51.10 -26.02
CA GLY A 401 38.45 49.89 -26.75
C GLY A 401 39.56 48.86 -26.91
N GLY A 402 39.15 47.62 -26.84
CA GLY A 402 39.87 46.45 -27.23
C GLY A 402 38.98 45.21 -27.13
N PRO A 403 39.08 44.20 -28.00
CA PRO A 403 38.17 43.07 -27.99
C PRO A 403 38.45 42.13 -26.80
N VAL A 404 37.40 41.85 -26.01
CA VAL A 404 37.45 41.00 -24.82
C VAL A 404 37.43 39.53 -25.28
N GLN A 405 38.47 38.79 -24.97
CA GLN A 405 38.51 37.34 -25.02
C GLN A 405 37.72 36.76 -23.85
N GLU A 406 36.82 35.84 -24.18
CA GLU A 406 36.04 34.98 -23.22
C GLU A 406 36.94 33.97 -22.52
N GLN A 407 37.69 34.37 -21.50
CA GLN A 407 38.36 33.44 -20.55
C GLN A 407 38.84 34.29 -19.35
N ASP A 408 37.98 34.47 -18.36
CA ASP A 408 38.38 34.68 -16.97
C ASP A 408 37.09 34.72 -16.11
N LEU A 409 36.64 33.52 -15.71
CA LEU A 409 35.73 33.40 -14.56
C LEU A 409 36.57 33.58 -13.31
N GLU A 410 36.89 34.86 -12.99
CA GLU A 410 37.51 35.23 -11.72
C GLU A 410 36.52 34.93 -10.59
N GLU A 411 36.99 34.23 -9.56
CA GLU A 411 36.34 34.10 -8.25
C GLU A 411 35.87 35.47 -7.78
N GLN A 412 34.55 35.67 -7.67
CA GLN A 412 33.96 36.89 -7.11
C GLN A 412 34.37 37.00 -5.64
N THR A 413 35.40 37.79 -5.36
CA THR A 413 35.81 38.15 -4.00
C THR A 413 34.65 38.93 -3.37
N ILE A 414 34.09 38.40 -2.28
CA ILE A 414 33.04 39.06 -1.49
C ILE A 414 33.64 40.36 -0.95
N GLN A 415 33.20 41.53 -1.42
CA GLN A 415 33.76 42.81 -1.03
C GLN A 415 32.94 43.56 0.02
N GLY A 416 31.83 43.03 0.50
CA GLY A 416 30.99 43.66 1.53
C GLY A 416 29.73 42.86 1.86
N TYR A 417 28.96 43.36 2.77
CA TYR A 417 27.74 42.77 3.29
C TYR A 417 26.60 43.79 3.26
N ARG A 418 25.41 43.33 2.92
CA ARG A 418 24.17 44.08 3.01
C ARG A 418 23.32 43.57 4.15
N PHE A 419 22.95 44.43 5.09
CA PHE A 419 21.97 44.10 6.11
C PHE A 419 20.60 44.59 5.68
N ILE A 420 19.57 43.70 5.74
CA ILE A 420 18.19 44.04 5.37
C ILE A 420 17.29 43.66 6.55
N GLN A 421 16.38 44.57 6.91
CA GLN A 421 15.45 44.38 8.02
C GLN A 421 14.09 44.99 7.70
N LEU A 422 13.01 44.27 8.07
CA LEU A 422 11.64 44.78 7.99
C LEU A 422 11.36 45.70 9.19
N SER A 423 10.68 46.83 8.95
CA SER A 423 10.21 47.72 10.02
C SER A 423 9.15 47.02 10.91
N GLU A 424 9.06 47.42 12.18
CA GLU A 424 8.06 46.90 13.13
C GLU A 424 6.61 47.12 12.65
N ASP A 425 6.35 48.23 11.93
CA ASP A 425 5.05 48.52 11.33
C ASP A 425 4.74 47.70 10.08
N ARG A 426 5.69 46.83 9.66
CA ARG A 426 5.60 45.92 8.50
C ARG A 426 5.33 46.64 7.17
N LYS A 427 5.74 47.91 7.04
CA LYS A 427 5.46 48.72 5.83
C LYS A 427 6.69 49.00 4.98
N ASN A 428 7.87 48.94 5.57
CA ASN A 428 9.11 49.33 4.92
C ASN A 428 10.21 48.29 5.15
N LEU A 429 11.00 48.02 4.11
CA LEU A 429 12.26 47.30 4.24
C LEU A 429 13.39 48.32 4.34
N TYR A 430 14.17 48.25 5.41
CA TYR A 430 15.37 49.07 5.61
C TYR A 430 16.60 48.24 5.24
N TRP A 431 17.58 48.88 4.63
CA TRP A 431 18.83 48.21 4.31
C TRP A 431 20.00 49.21 4.24
N ALA A 432 21.21 48.70 4.46
CA ALA A 432 22.46 49.40 4.25
C ALA A 432 23.58 48.42 3.90
N ASP A 433 24.61 48.94 3.23
CA ASP A 433 25.80 48.18 2.87
C ASP A 433 26.93 48.47 3.89
N PHE A 434 27.65 47.41 4.29
CA PHE A 434 28.72 47.42 5.27
C PHE A 434 29.96 46.73 4.70
N GLU A 435 31.14 47.10 5.13
CA GLU A 435 32.39 46.45 4.74
C GLU A 435 32.56 45.09 5.45
N GLU A 436 32.12 44.99 6.71
CA GLU A 436 32.23 43.78 7.54
C GLU A 436 30.89 43.49 8.24
N MET A 437 30.65 42.22 8.57
CA MET A 437 29.53 41.82 9.42
C MET A 437 29.82 42.22 10.87
N TRP A 438 28.82 42.79 11.52
CA TRP A 438 28.90 43.11 12.94
C TRP A 438 28.36 41.94 13.78
N ASP A 439 28.97 41.75 14.98
CA ASP A 439 28.48 40.75 15.95
C ASP A 439 27.10 41.15 16.52
N GLU A 440 26.81 42.44 16.62
CA GLU A 440 25.51 42.96 17.03
C GLU A 440 24.71 43.45 15.81
N GLN A 441 23.39 43.28 15.90
CA GLN A 441 22.51 43.73 14.81
C GLN A 441 22.53 45.25 14.68
N PRO A 442 22.65 45.81 13.46
CA PRO A 442 22.58 47.25 13.24
C PRO A 442 21.24 47.83 13.69
N GLN A 443 21.28 48.97 14.38
CA GLN A 443 20.04 49.64 14.74
C GLN A 443 19.35 50.20 13.48
N LEU A 444 18.02 50.21 13.47
CA LEU A 444 17.22 50.67 12.33
C LEU A 444 17.64 52.09 11.84
N ASN A 445 18.13 52.93 12.76
CA ASN A 445 18.60 54.28 12.46
C ASN A 445 19.88 54.33 11.63
N THR A 446 20.64 53.25 11.60
CA THR A 446 21.89 53.14 10.81
C THR A 446 21.61 52.68 9.37
N LEU A 447 20.41 52.19 9.08
CA LEU A 447 20.01 51.72 7.76
C LEU A 447 19.51 52.92 6.92
N GLN A 448 20.34 53.38 6.01
CA GLN A 448 20.11 54.62 5.28
C GLN A 448 19.08 54.49 4.14
N SER A 449 18.88 53.32 3.61
CA SER A 449 18.01 53.05 2.46
C SER A 449 16.71 52.38 2.86
N THR A 450 15.61 52.78 2.23
CA THR A 450 14.29 52.22 2.50
C THR A 450 13.54 51.86 1.23
N VAL A 451 12.82 50.74 1.26
CA VAL A 451 11.90 50.29 0.21
C VAL A 451 10.49 50.17 0.81
N PRO A 452 9.57 51.11 0.47
CA PRO A 452 8.18 51.00 0.90
C PRO A 452 7.48 49.81 0.23
N LEU A 453 6.90 48.90 1.00
CA LEU A 453 6.21 47.70 0.46
C LEU A 453 5.00 48.06 -0.42
N ALA A 454 4.41 49.25 -0.19
CA ALA A 454 3.32 49.76 -1.04
C ALA A 454 3.74 50.01 -2.50
N LEU A 455 5.03 50.14 -2.78
CA LEU A 455 5.59 50.34 -4.12
C LEU A 455 6.00 49.02 -4.78
N VAL A 456 6.07 47.95 -4.03
CA VAL A 456 6.47 46.62 -4.55
C VAL A 456 5.36 46.07 -5.44
N SER A 457 5.71 45.64 -6.63
CA SER A 457 4.82 44.99 -7.60
C SER A 457 4.96 43.47 -7.59
N SER A 458 6.20 42.98 -7.53
CA SER A 458 6.51 41.54 -7.56
C SER A 458 7.85 41.26 -6.90
N VAL A 459 7.99 40.01 -6.43
CA VAL A 459 9.26 39.45 -5.95
C VAL A 459 9.58 38.25 -6.82
N SER A 460 10.78 38.22 -7.38
CA SER A 460 11.27 37.13 -8.20
C SER A 460 12.55 36.53 -7.63
N SER A 461 12.76 35.25 -7.87
CA SER A 461 14.00 34.57 -7.48
C SER A 461 14.42 33.53 -8.51
N ASN A 462 15.71 33.20 -8.54
CA ASN A 462 16.28 32.14 -9.37
C ASN A 462 16.25 30.79 -8.62
N ILE A 463 15.44 30.65 -7.55
CA ILE A 463 15.27 29.35 -6.86
C ILE A 463 14.52 28.43 -7.82
N THR A 464 15.24 27.58 -8.51
CA THR A 464 14.66 26.43 -9.22
C THR A 464 14.23 25.41 -8.18
N ALA A 465 12.95 25.05 -8.17
CA ALA A 465 12.46 23.93 -7.39
C ALA A 465 13.27 22.68 -7.75
N HIS A 466 14.11 22.21 -6.84
CA HIS A 466 14.86 20.96 -7.06
C HIS A 466 13.89 19.80 -7.06
N GLN A 467 13.64 19.22 -8.23
CA GLN A 467 13.23 17.82 -8.35
C GLN A 467 14.37 16.95 -7.82
N GLU A 468 14.07 16.14 -6.82
CA GLU A 468 14.98 15.13 -6.29
C GLU A 468 15.46 14.21 -7.41
N ARG A 469 16.67 14.44 -7.92
CA ARG A 469 17.41 13.44 -8.68
C ARG A 469 18.34 12.71 -7.71
N LYS A 470 17.94 11.49 -7.37
CA LYS A 470 18.85 10.49 -6.76
C LYS A 470 20.00 10.24 -7.74
N SER A 471 21.19 10.74 -7.46
CA SER A 471 22.43 10.11 -7.90
C SER A 471 23.59 10.52 -7.00
N SER A 472 24.32 9.50 -6.64
CA SER A 472 25.54 9.44 -5.84
C SER A 472 26.60 10.44 -6.26
N THR A 473 27.32 10.94 -5.23
CA THR A 473 28.67 11.52 -5.30
C THR A 473 28.87 12.60 -6.36
N ASP A 474 28.64 13.89 -5.96
CA ASP A 474 29.51 14.96 -6.39
C ASP A 474 29.25 16.23 -5.57
N THR A 475 30.32 16.92 -5.29
CA THR A 475 30.46 18.21 -4.61
C THR A 475 29.36 19.17 -5.03
N GLU A 476 28.49 19.57 -4.11
CA GLU A 476 27.40 20.53 -4.32
C GLU A 476 27.98 21.86 -4.82
N ARG A 477 27.81 22.14 -6.09
CA ARG A 477 27.97 23.49 -6.62
C ARG A 477 26.78 24.31 -6.15
N TYR A 478 26.98 25.13 -5.15
CA TYR A 478 25.99 26.10 -4.69
C TYR A 478 25.70 27.10 -5.80
N THR A 479 24.59 26.99 -6.48
CA THR A 479 24.07 28.03 -7.34
C THR A 479 23.56 29.16 -6.46
N ALA A 480 24.24 30.29 -6.46
CA ALA A 480 23.85 31.46 -5.68
C ALA A 480 22.42 31.88 -6.04
N THR A 481 21.50 31.78 -5.08
CA THR A 481 20.11 32.16 -5.24
C THR A 481 20.02 33.69 -5.14
N LYS A 482 19.46 34.32 -6.18
CA LYS A 482 19.28 35.78 -6.21
C LYS A 482 17.80 36.14 -6.06
N ILE A 483 17.47 36.96 -5.08
CA ILE A 483 16.12 37.53 -4.88
C ILE A 483 16.09 38.95 -5.39
N THR A 484 15.08 39.30 -6.18
CA THR A 484 14.90 40.62 -6.77
C THR A 484 13.49 41.12 -6.47
N ILE A 485 13.42 42.31 -5.88
CA ILE A 485 12.17 43.01 -5.58
C ILE A 485 11.95 44.06 -6.67
N HIS A 486 10.84 43.93 -7.37
CA HIS A 486 10.40 44.86 -8.41
C HIS A 486 9.31 45.77 -7.89
N GLY A 487 9.24 46.97 -8.43
CA GLY A 487 8.19 47.92 -8.04
C GLY A 487 8.18 49.19 -8.87
N PHE A 488 7.49 50.19 -8.38
CA PHE A 488 7.27 51.46 -9.09
C PHE A 488 8.00 52.61 -8.41
N GLU A 489 8.52 53.55 -9.19
CA GLU A 489 9.14 54.76 -8.64
C GLU A 489 8.16 55.56 -7.77
N PRO A 490 8.62 56.10 -6.60
CA PRO A 490 7.82 57.03 -5.81
C PRO A 490 7.54 58.31 -6.62
N ARG A 491 6.27 58.68 -6.75
CA ARG A 491 5.90 59.92 -7.44
C ARG A 491 6.50 61.11 -6.72
N THR A 492 7.58 61.65 -7.22
CA THR A 492 8.06 63.00 -6.84
C THR A 492 6.98 64.01 -7.21
N ARG A 493 6.37 64.63 -6.21
CA ARG A 493 5.46 65.74 -6.43
C ARG A 493 6.29 66.93 -7.00
N LEU A 494 6.38 66.97 -8.33
CA LEU A 494 6.79 68.25 -8.97
C LEU A 494 5.73 69.30 -8.67
N ASN A 495 6.10 70.27 -7.87
CA ASN A 495 5.33 71.50 -7.66
C ASN A 495 5.13 72.19 -9.00
N SER A 496 4.05 71.94 -9.69
CA SER A 496 3.59 72.75 -10.80
C SER A 496 2.43 73.60 -10.33
N SER A 497 2.75 74.88 -10.18
CA SER A 497 1.83 75.99 -9.93
C SER A 497 0.76 76.08 -11.03
N ARG A 498 -0.50 76.31 -10.56
CA ARG A 498 -1.60 77.00 -11.25
C ARG A 498 -2.15 76.38 -12.56
N GLY A 499 -3.33 75.82 -12.44
CA GLY A 499 -4.26 75.66 -13.54
C GLY A 499 -5.62 75.20 -12.99
N LYS A 500 -6.60 76.12 -12.89
CA LYS A 500 -8.00 75.81 -12.59
C LYS A 500 -8.62 75.06 -13.74
N GLY A 501 -9.27 73.88 -13.48
CA GLY A 501 -10.12 73.26 -14.48
C GLY A 501 -10.56 71.89 -14.13
N HIS A 502 -11.84 71.69 -13.83
CA HIS A 502 -12.77 70.56 -13.95
C HIS A 502 -12.42 69.23 -13.29
N ARG A 503 -13.19 68.94 -12.23
CA ARG A 503 -13.41 67.65 -11.63
C ARG A 503 -13.93 66.64 -12.69
N LYS A 504 -13.16 65.61 -12.99
CA LYS A 504 -13.64 64.32 -13.42
C LYS A 504 -13.12 63.26 -12.44
N THR A 505 -14.03 62.58 -11.80
CA THR A 505 -13.78 61.39 -10.97
C THR A 505 -13.32 60.28 -11.88
N GLU A 506 -12.03 60.12 -12.06
CA GLU A 506 -11.44 58.90 -12.68
C GLU A 506 -11.11 57.89 -11.60
N SER A 507 -11.60 56.65 -11.81
CA SER A 507 -11.41 55.50 -10.96
C SER A 507 -9.92 55.21 -10.74
N LYS A 508 -9.52 54.92 -9.50
CA LYS A 508 -8.14 54.61 -9.05
C LYS A 508 -7.48 53.44 -9.78
N ALA A 509 -8.20 52.70 -10.60
CA ALA A 509 -7.70 51.50 -11.31
C ALA A 509 -6.97 51.84 -12.64
N SER A 510 -7.24 53.01 -13.26
CA SER A 510 -6.72 53.37 -14.59
C SER A 510 -5.34 54.04 -14.57
N SER A 511 -4.82 54.44 -13.40
CA SER A 511 -3.57 55.20 -13.31
C SER A 511 -2.29 54.35 -13.13
N ARG A 512 -2.41 53.03 -12.91
CA ARG A 512 -1.26 52.10 -12.79
C ARG A 512 -0.73 51.58 -14.14
N ALA A 513 -1.49 51.68 -15.20
CA ALA A 513 -1.15 51.08 -16.49
C ALA A 513 0.02 51.72 -17.27
N ASN A 514 0.57 52.85 -16.83
CA ASN A 514 1.64 53.59 -17.51
C ASN A 514 2.89 53.82 -16.67
N GLN A 515 3.05 53.18 -15.52
CA GLN A 515 4.26 53.29 -14.70
C GLN A 515 5.27 52.22 -15.09
N ARG A 516 6.52 52.58 -15.38
CA ARG A 516 7.60 51.66 -15.68
C ARG A 516 7.99 50.93 -14.39
N GLU A 517 8.01 49.62 -14.42
CA GLU A 517 8.50 48.75 -13.36
C GLU A 517 10.02 48.83 -13.30
N ILE A 518 10.58 49.02 -12.11
CA ILE A 518 12.02 49.12 -11.85
C ILE A 518 12.41 48.10 -10.76
N VAL A 519 13.68 47.77 -10.70
CA VAL A 519 14.26 46.98 -9.61
C VAL A 519 14.49 47.87 -8.41
N LEU A 520 13.82 47.60 -7.30
CA LEU A 520 13.94 48.35 -6.05
C LEU A 520 15.07 47.85 -5.16
N LEU A 521 15.23 46.52 -5.07
CA LEU A 521 16.25 45.89 -4.24
C LEU A 521 16.61 44.53 -4.82
N THR A 522 17.90 44.16 -4.73
CA THR A 522 18.40 42.84 -5.10
C THR A 522 19.41 42.38 -4.04
N PHE A 523 19.32 41.12 -3.64
CA PHE A 523 20.24 40.52 -2.67
C PHE A 523 20.40 39.02 -2.89
N GLN A 524 21.48 38.43 -2.35
CA GLN A 524 21.81 37.02 -2.49
C GLN A 524 21.88 36.37 -1.12
N PRO A 525 20.92 35.48 -0.76
CA PRO A 525 20.99 34.72 0.47
C PRO A 525 22.18 33.74 0.49
N GLN A 526 22.75 33.55 1.66
CA GLN A 526 23.93 32.66 1.85
C GLN A 526 23.64 31.19 1.65
N ASN A 527 22.43 30.76 1.96
CA ASN A 527 22.00 29.37 1.85
C ASN A 527 20.53 29.27 1.40
N HIS A 528 20.11 28.07 1.05
CA HIS A 528 18.77 27.80 0.54
C HIS A 528 17.67 28.04 1.58
N VAL A 529 17.95 27.77 2.87
CA VAL A 529 16.98 27.97 3.96
C VAL A 529 16.63 29.44 4.11
N VAL A 530 17.65 30.31 4.25
CA VAL A 530 17.45 31.77 4.31
C VAL A 530 16.79 32.29 3.04
N ALA A 531 17.12 31.72 1.88
CA ALA A 531 16.47 32.08 0.62
C ALA A 531 14.97 31.80 0.63
N SER A 532 14.58 30.61 1.11
CA SER A 532 13.18 30.21 1.25
C SER A 532 12.44 31.08 2.25
N GLU A 533 13.05 31.36 3.39
CA GLU A 533 12.47 32.19 4.43
C GLU A 533 12.18 33.63 3.96
N TRP A 534 13.16 34.25 3.31
CA TRP A 534 13.04 35.62 2.83
C TRP A 534 12.11 35.75 1.64
N LEU A 535 12.19 34.81 0.69
CA LEU A 535 11.31 34.80 -0.48
C LEU A 535 9.84 34.64 -0.07
N ASP A 536 9.54 33.59 0.70
CA ASP A 536 8.16 33.33 1.12
C ASP A 536 7.66 34.37 2.10
N GLY A 537 8.53 34.88 2.98
CA GLY A 537 8.19 35.99 3.88
C GLY A 537 7.77 37.27 3.13
N LEU A 538 8.50 37.62 2.08
CA LEU A 538 8.16 38.79 1.24
C LEU A 538 6.87 38.55 0.45
N LEU A 539 6.69 37.35 -0.12
CA LEU A 539 5.45 36.98 -0.84
C LEU A 539 4.24 37.04 0.09
N MET A 540 4.36 36.46 1.30
CA MET A 540 3.28 36.45 2.29
C MET A 540 2.97 37.84 2.84
N LEU A 541 3.94 38.78 2.93
CA LEU A 541 3.69 40.19 3.23
C LEU A 541 2.86 40.89 2.15
N LEU A 542 2.99 40.45 0.90
CA LEU A 542 2.23 40.93 -0.24
C LEU A 542 0.91 40.19 -0.45
N ASP A 543 0.45 39.41 0.56
CA ASP A 543 -0.75 38.57 0.52
C ASP A 543 -0.72 37.51 -0.62
N GLN A 544 0.48 37.05 -0.99
CA GLN A 544 0.68 35.99 -1.95
C GLN A 544 0.96 34.66 -1.24
N GLN A 545 0.72 33.53 -1.93
CA GLN A 545 1.01 32.22 -1.40
C GLN A 545 2.51 31.91 -1.44
N PRO A 546 3.04 31.12 -0.48
CA PRO A 546 4.41 30.66 -0.51
C PRO A 546 4.65 29.75 -1.71
N ILE A 547 5.82 29.87 -2.32
CA ILE A 547 6.17 29.10 -3.51
C ILE A 547 7.28 28.07 -3.26
N THR A 548 7.98 28.15 -2.12
CA THR A 548 9.08 27.23 -1.84
C THR A 548 8.56 25.88 -1.35
N ALA A 549 9.28 24.81 -1.72
CA ALA A 549 8.93 23.46 -1.33
C ALA A 549 9.01 23.25 0.20
N GLU A 550 10.00 23.89 0.85
CA GLU A 550 10.20 23.81 2.30
C GLU A 550 8.99 24.35 3.07
N THR A 551 8.56 25.57 2.77
CA THR A 551 7.42 26.18 3.46
C THR A 551 6.14 25.36 3.22
N ASN A 552 5.90 24.93 1.98
CA ASN A 552 4.73 24.12 1.66
C ASN A 552 4.75 22.74 2.35
N LYS A 553 5.92 22.11 2.49
CA LYS A 553 6.10 20.86 3.23
C LYS A 553 5.78 21.04 4.71
N ILE A 554 6.26 22.14 5.34
CA ILE A 554 5.99 22.43 6.74
C ILE A 554 4.50 22.72 6.97
N VAL A 555 3.87 23.53 6.12
CA VAL A 555 2.42 23.80 6.19
C VAL A 555 1.60 22.52 6.12
N LYS A 556 1.93 21.62 5.17
CA LYS A 556 1.28 20.32 5.05
C LYS A 556 1.49 19.47 6.31
N MET A 557 2.72 19.38 6.80
CA MET A 557 3.06 18.60 8.00
C MET A 557 2.30 19.10 9.24
N ILE A 558 2.23 20.40 9.46
CA ILE A 558 1.48 21.00 10.60
C ILE A 558 -0.01 20.70 10.45
N GLY A 559 -0.58 20.87 9.25
CA GLY A 559 -1.99 20.55 8.98
C GLY A 559 -2.33 19.08 9.23
N ASP A 560 -1.50 18.15 8.72
CA ASP A 560 -1.69 16.70 8.92
C ASP A 560 -1.54 16.30 10.40
N MET A 561 -0.58 16.86 11.12
CA MET A 561 -0.43 16.65 12.57
C MET A 561 -1.61 17.20 13.35
N GLY A 562 -2.08 18.40 13.02
CA GLY A 562 -3.26 19.01 13.62
C GLY A 562 -4.51 18.14 13.44
N LEU A 563 -4.69 17.56 12.25
CA LEU A 563 -5.78 16.62 11.97
C LEU A 563 -5.67 15.37 12.83
N LYS A 564 -4.48 14.77 12.92
CA LYS A 564 -4.24 13.59 13.77
C LYS A 564 -4.55 13.88 15.24
N VAL A 565 -4.15 15.04 15.75
CA VAL A 565 -4.45 15.46 17.13
C VAL A 565 -5.96 15.65 17.35
N ARG A 566 -6.67 16.31 16.41
CA ARG A 566 -8.14 16.45 16.51
C ARG A 566 -8.85 15.10 16.47
N LEU A 567 -8.39 14.16 15.64
CA LEU A 567 -8.97 12.80 15.57
C LEU A 567 -8.77 11.99 16.86
N LEU A 568 -7.66 12.16 17.57
CA LEU A 568 -7.43 11.52 18.86
C LEU A 568 -8.44 11.96 19.94
N ASN A 569 -9.00 13.15 19.80
CA ASN A 569 -9.98 13.70 20.74
C ASN A 569 -11.44 13.38 20.37
N VAL A 570 -11.68 12.72 19.22
CA VAL A 570 -13.02 12.24 18.86
C VAL A 570 -13.30 10.98 19.68
N ARG A 571 -14.08 11.10 20.73
CA ARG A 571 -14.71 9.94 21.37
C ARG A 571 -15.76 9.42 20.39
N GLY A 572 -15.58 8.19 19.90
CA GLY A 572 -16.64 7.50 19.17
C GLY A 572 -17.88 7.44 20.10
N ASN A 573 -19.00 7.94 19.64
CA ASN A 573 -20.27 7.56 20.23
C ASN A 573 -20.51 6.11 19.78
N ASP A 574 -20.00 5.17 20.55
CA ASP A 574 -20.42 3.77 20.45
C ASP A 574 -21.86 3.71 20.94
N GLU A 575 -22.80 3.83 20.01
CA GLU A 575 -24.22 3.52 20.29
C GLU A 575 -24.43 2.03 20.62
N ASP A 576 -23.41 1.18 20.50
CA ASP A 576 -23.43 -0.26 20.76
C ASP A 576 -22.39 -0.72 21.79
N GLY A 577 -22.20 -0.05 22.88
CA GLY A 577 -21.22 -0.55 23.84
C GLY A 577 -21.38 0.01 25.22
N ILE A 578 -22.26 -0.56 25.93
CA ILE A 578 -22.34 -0.55 27.41
C ILE A 578 -20.93 -0.77 27.97
N ILE A 579 -20.23 0.30 28.28
CA ILE A 579 -19.30 0.32 29.39
C ILE A 579 -20.04 0.99 30.54
N ASP A 580 -21.04 0.29 31.05
CA ASP A 580 -21.55 0.46 32.39
C ASP A 580 -20.39 0.16 33.36
N GLY A 581 -19.80 1.18 33.92
CA GLY A 581 -18.88 0.98 35.03
C GLY A 581 -17.73 1.96 35.19
N ILE A 582 -17.68 3.06 34.44
CA ILE A 582 -16.70 4.12 34.71
C ILE A 582 -17.42 5.45 35.00
N ASP A 583 -18.42 5.41 35.88
CA ASP A 583 -18.86 6.59 36.61
C ASP A 583 -17.84 6.86 37.72
N GLY A 584 -16.96 7.83 37.52
CA GLY A 584 -16.04 8.29 38.56
C GLY A 584 -14.59 8.59 38.18
N ILE A 585 -14.19 8.41 36.91
CA ILE A 585 -12.88 8.91 36.47
C ILE A 585 -13.08 10.34 35.93
N GLU A 586 -12.83 11.35 36.79
CA GLU A 586 -12.64 12.72 36.31
C GLU A 586 -11.61 12.69 35.21
N ALA A 587 -11.95 13.29 34.06
CA ALA A 587 -10.99 13.44 32.95
C ALA A 587 -9.70 14.05 33.52
N PRO A 588 -8.52 13.48 33.22
CA PRO A 588 -7.27 14.01 33.71
C PRO A 588 -7.20 15.50 33.33
N GLN A 589 -7.07 16.36 34.36
CA GLN A 589 -6.91 17.79 34.13
C GLN A 589 -5.69 17.99 33.24
N VAL A 590 -5.86 18.69 32.12
CA VAL A 590 -4.74 19.11 31.28
C VAL A 590 -3.80 19.90 32.20
N PRO A 591 -2.52 19.51 32.29
CA PRO A 591 -1.57 20.24 33.13
C PRO A 591 -1.57 21.73 32.77
N SER A 592 -1.66 22.60 33.79
CA SER A 592 -1.59 24.04 33.60
C SER A 592 -0.28 24.42 32.92
N ARG A 593 -0.35 25.30 31.95
CA ARG A 593 0.84 25.89 31.31
C ARG A 593 1.44 27.04 32.11
N GLU A 594 0.91 27.34 33.30
CA GLU A 594 1.47 28.37 34.17
C GLU A 594 2.92 27.98 34.58
N GLY A 595 3.89 28.74 34.10
CA GLY A 595 5.32 28.54 34.36
C GLY A 595 6.10 27.84 33.26
N LEU A 596 5.49 27.55 32.09
CA LEU A 596 6.25 27.20 30.90
C LEU A 596 6.60 28.49 30.15
N ASP A 597 7.89 28.64 29.85
CA ASP A 597 8.39 29.74 29.03
C ASP A 597 7.64 29.78 27.70
N GLU A 598 7.12 30.95 27.33
CA GLU A 598 6.42 31.13 26.04
C GLU A 598 7.38 31.07 24.83
N ASP A 599 8.70 31.03 25.10
CA ASP A 599 9.76 30.92 24.11
C ASP A 599 10.18 29.46 23.88
N TYR A 600 9.27 28.63 23.38
CA TYR A 600 9.62 27.27 22.94
C TYR A 600 10.22 27.33 21.52
N PHE A 601 11.55 27.37 21.44
CA PHE A 601 12.26 27.14 20.17
C PHE A 601 12.54 25.65 20.03
N TYR A 602 12.00 25.04 18.98
CA TYR A 602 12.49 23.75 18.50
C TYR A 602 13.77 24.01 17.72
N GLU A 603 14.93 23.65 18.24
CA GLU A 603 16.11 23.39 17.43
C GLU A 603 15.83 22.13 16.60
N ILE A 604 15.81 22.28 15.26
CA ILE A 604 15.67 21.19 14.29
C ILE A 604 17.06 20.69 13.92
#